data_13113b45752a27fdc0411e69eb61fe58
#
_entry.id   13113b45752a27fdc0411e69eb61fe58
#
_cell.length_a   1.000
_cell.length_b   1.000
_cell.length_c   1.000
_cell.angle_alpha   90.00
_cell.angle_beta   90.00
_cell.angle_gamma   90.00
#
_symmetry.space_group_name_H-M   'P 1'
#
loop_
_entity.id
_entity.type
_entity.pdbx_description
1 polymer ?
#
loop_
_entity_poly.entity_id
_entity_poly.type
_entity_poly.pdbx_seq_one_letter_code
_entity_poly.pdbx_strand_id
1 'polypeptide(L)'
;MGAVVGVAIALALFLTRGHEETVVLVPAPDGHIGTVVIERGDQKTTLNTAYASSRAIGSREVENVTVPQEEVRRDFSATLAAIPATPAKFTLYFITGTDELTDESKAELQDVLDELRRRPAPDILVIGHTDTVGSHADNDALSLQRAQTLRETMLPLGIPPDRIRASGRGERELLVPTDDGVDEPRNRRVEINVR
;
A
#
# COMPACT_ATOMS: atom_id res chain seq x y z
N MET A 1 -5.79 18.48 -17.09
CA MET A 1 -6.73 17.82 -16.16
C MET A 1 -6.67 16.32 -16.45
N GLY A 2 -5.78 15.62 -15.79
CA GLY A 2 -5.65 14.17 -15.90
C GLY A 2 -6.54 13.53 -14.83
N ALA A 3 -7.58 12.83 -15.22
CA ALA A 3 -8.38 12.02 -14.33
C ALA A 3 -7.55 10.81 -13.88
N VAL A 4 -7.14 10.79 -12.62
CA VAL A 4 -6.63 9.59 -11.98
C VAL A 4 -7.83 8.66 -11.79
N VAL A 5 -7.95 7.67 -12.67
CA VAL A 5 -8.88 6.55 -12.46
C VAL A 5 -8.28 5.68 -11.37
N GLY A 6 -8.62 5.98 -10.13
CA GLY A 6 -8.33 5.10 -9.01
C GLY A 6 -9.14 3.81 -9.19
N VAL A 7 -8.46 2.68 -9.39
CA VAL A 7 -9.10 1.38 -9.30
C VAL A 7 -9.50 1.17 -7.84
N ALA A 8 -10.76 1.42 -7.54
CA ALA A 8 -11.34 1.14 -6.24
C ALA A 8 -11.41 -0.38 -6.05
N ILE A 9 -10.55 -0.93 -5.20
CA ILE A 9 -10.63 -2.33 -4.82
C ILE A 9 -11.81 -2.47 -3.86
N ALA A 10 -12.90 -3.06 -4.34
CA ALA A 10 -14.03 -3.42 -3.49
C ALA A 10 -13.62 -4.63 -2.64
N LEU A 11 -13.69 -4.51 -1.32
CA LEU A 11 -13.51 -5.62 -0.40
C LEU A 11 -14.85 -6.31 -0.17
N ALA A 12 -15.04 -7.48 -0.77
CA ALA A 12 -16.20 -8.33 -0.54
C ALA A 12 -15.80 -9.57 0.25
N LEU A 13 -16.49 -9.82 1.36
CA LEU A 13 -16.30 -11.00 2.19
C LEU A 13 -17.34 -12.06 1.82
N PHE A 14 -16.89 -13.31 1.73
CA PHE A 14 -17.72 -14.46 1.42
C PHE A 14 -17.73 -15.43 2.58
N LEU A 15 -18.92 -15.86 2.97
CA LEU A 15 -19.12 -16.90 3.98
C LEU A 15 -20.11 -17.94 3.46
N THR A 16 -19.72 -19.22 3.53
CA THR A 16 -20.59 -20.33 3.19
C THR A 16 -20.81 -21.19 4.43
N ARG A 17 -22.06 -21.35 4.85
CA ARG A 17 -22.47 -22.22 5.96
C ARG A 17 -23.54 -23.19 5.46
N GLY A 18 -23.17 -24.46 5.21
CA GLY A 18 -24.08 -25.44 4.63
C GLY A 18 -24.53 -25.03 3.23
N HIS A 19 -25.82 -24.71 3.09
CA HIS A 19 -26.41 -24.23 1.82
C HIS A 19 -26.64 -22.71 1.77
N GLU A 20 -26.14 -21.98 2.76
CA GLU A 20 -26.24 -20.52 2.83
C GLU A 20 -24.94 -19.88 2.35
N GLU A 21 -25.05 -18.98 1.41
CA GLU A 21 -23.96 -18.15 0.89
C GLU A 21 -24.23 -16.69 1.22
N THR A 22 -23.31 -16.06 1.91
CA THR A 22 -23.42 -14.64 2.28
C THR A 22 -22.25 -13.87 1.68
N VAL A 23 -22.56 -12.79 0.99
CA VAL A 23 -21.60 -11.81 0.47
C VAL A 23 -21.86 -10.49 1.17
N VAL A 24 -20.82 -9.88 1.75
CA VAL A 24 -20.91 -8.58 2.43
C VAL A 24 -19.87 -7.63 1.83
N LEU A 25 -20.29 -6.41 1.46
CA LEU A 25 -19.39 -5.34 1.02
C LEU A 25 -18.86 -4.59 2.26
N VAL A 26 -17.54 -4.67 2.48
CA VAL A 26 -16.88 -4.00 3.60
C VAL A 26 -16.12 -2.78 3.10
N PRO A 27 -16.21 -1.62 3.78
CA PRO A 27 -15.36 -0.47 3.44
C PRO A 27 -13.87 -0.82 3.50
N ALA A 28 -13.09 -0.26 2.58
CA ALA A 28 -11.64 -0.32 2.64
C ALA A 28 -11.11 0.44 3.89
N PRO A 29 -9.86 0.20 4.34
CA PRO A 29 -9.29 0.88 5.51
C PRO A 29 -9.28 2.41 5.43
N ASP A 30 -9.24 2.98 4.23
CA ASP A 30 -9.34 4.42 3.95
C ASP A 30 -10.79 4.94 3.92
N GLY A 31 -11.77 4.08 4.21
CA GLY A 31 -13.20 4.38 4.20
C GLY A 31 -13.85 4.35 2.81
N HIS A 32 -13.08 4.05 1.75
CA HIS A 32 -13.63 3.94 0.40
C HIS A 32 -14.58 2.74 0.30
N ILE A 33 -15.72 2.94 -0.40
CA ILE A 33 -16.70 1.89 -0.66
C ILE A 33 -16.71 1.62 -2.16
N GLY A 34 -16.32 0.41 -2.53
CA GLY A 34 -16.39 -0.05 -3.90
C GLY A 34 -17.79 -0.50 -4.31
N THR A 35 -17.90 -1.11 -5.47
CA THR A 35 -19.15 -1.71 -5.96
C THR A 35 -18.89 -3.17 -6.30
N VAL A 36 -19.77 -4.06 -5.81
CA VAL A 36 -19.77 -5.48 -6.14
C VAL A 36 -21.05 -5.83 -6.86
N VAL A 37 -20.91 -6.52 -7.96
CA VAL A 37 -22.05 -7.06 -8.72
C VAL A 37 -22.04 -8.58 -8.57
N ILE A 38 -23.15 -9.12 -8.06
CA ILE A 38 -23.35 -10.56 -7.88
C ILE A 38 -24.31 -11.02 -8.99
N GLU A 39 -23.86 -11.95 -9.79
CA GLU A 39 -24.68 -12.54 -10.87
C GLU A 39 -24.98 -14.01 -10.50
N ARG A 40 -26.26 -14.36 -10.54
CA ARG A 40 -26.74 -15.72 -10.28
C ARG A 40 -27.84 -16.09 -11.28
N GLY A 41 -27.50 -16.86 -12.29
CA GLY A 41 -28.38 -17.10 -13.45
C GLY A 41 -28.73 -15.79 -14.12
N ASP A 42 -30.02 -15.49 -14.27
CA ASP A 42 -30.50 -14.23 -14.87
C ASP A 42 -30.65 -13.09 -13.85
N GLN A 43 -30.42 -13.35 -12.57
CA GLN A 43 -30.51 -12.31 -11.53
C GLN A 43 -29.17 -11.59 -11.35
N LYS A 44 -29.25 -10.26 -11.21
CA LYS A 44 -28.12 -9.37 -10.99
C LYS A 44 -28.39 -8.47 -9.79
N THR A 45 -27.53 -8.55 -8.80
CA THR A 45 -27.61 -7.74 -7.57
C THR A 45 -26.38 -6.86 -7.45
N THR A 46 -26.56 -5.58 -7.16
CA THR A 46 -25.47 -4.62 -6.95
C THR A 46 -25.39 -4.20 -5.50
N LEU A 47 -24.22 -4.40 -4.89
CA LEU A 47 -23.88 -3.88 -3.57
C LEU A 47 -22.95 -2.68 -3.74
N ASN A 48 -23.32 -1.50 -3.25
CA ASN A 48 -22.58 -0.25 -3.40
C ASN A 48 -22.61 0.64 -2.15
N THR A 49 -23.08 0.11 -1.03
CA THR A 49 -23.07 0.80 0.27
C THR A 49 -22.36 -0.03 1.32
N ALA A 50 -21.82 0.63 2.34
CA ALA A 50 -21.13 -0.04 3.44
C ALA A 50 -22.01 -1.08 4.09
N TYR A 51 -21.46 -2.29 4.27
CA TYR A 51 -22.11 -3.44 4.90
C TYR A 51 -23.40 -3.92 4.19
N ALA A 52 -23.61 -3.47 2.93
CA ALA A 52 -24.63 -4.11 2.10
C ALA A 52 -24.28 -5.58 1.91
N SER A 53 -25.27 -6.44 2.07
CA SER A 53 -25.12 -7.90 2.02
C SER A 53 -26.13 -8.50 1.06
N SER A 54 -25.72 -9.55 0.39
CA SER A 54 -26.57 -10.45 -0.35
C SER A 54 -26.47 -11.84 0.25
N ARG A 55 -27.61 -12.39 0.69
CA ARG A 55 -27.70 -13.72 1.30
C ARG A 55 -28.54 -14.63 0.41
N ALA A 56 -28.00 -15.80 0.12
CA ALA A 56 -28.70 -16.80 -0.68
C ALA A 56 -28.72 -18.15 0.08
N ILE A 57 -29.90 -18.79 0.11
CA ILE A 57 -30.08 -20.08 0.78
C ILE A 57 -30.48 -21.12 -0.29
N GLY A 58 -29.50 -21.94 -0.72
CA GLY A 58 -29.70 -22.91 -1.80
C GLY A 58 -30.11 -22.24 -3.11
N SER A 59 -31.21 -22.68 -3.70
CA SER A 59 -31.76 -22.10 -4.94
C SER A 59 -32.81 -21.02 -4.70
N ARG A 60 -33.00 -20.61 -3.44
CA ARG A 60 -34.03 -19.61 -3.05
C ARG A 60 -33.55 -18.17 -3.27
N GLU A 61 -34.53 -17.27 -3.17
CA GLU A 61 -34.43 -15.84 -3.42
C GLU A 61 -33.26 -15.18 -2.64
N VAL A 62 -32.60 -14.25 -3.29
CA VAL A 62 -31.51 -13.47 -2.74
C VAL A 62 -32.09 -12.34 -1.90
N GLU A 63 -31.84 -12.36 -0.60
CA GLU A 63 -32.22 -11.27 0.28
C GLU A 63 -31.08 -10.23 0.34
N ASN A 64 -31.40 -8.96 0.05
CA ASN A 64 -30.48 -7.85 0.15
C ASN A 64 -30.76 -7.08 1.43
N VAL A 65 -29.83 -7.12 2.38
CA VAL A 65 -29.93 -6.44 3.67
C VAL A 65 -28.65 -5.70 4.00
N THR A 66 -28.74 -4.68 4.84
CA THR A 66 -27.56 -4.09 5.47
C THR A 66 -27.30 -4.80 6.79
N VAL A 67 -26.12 -5.36 6.94
CA VAL A 67 -25.72 -6.11 8.14
C VAL A 67 -25.02 -5.16 9.11
N PRO A 68 -25.32 -5.19 10.42
CA PRO A 68 -24.57 -4.43 11.42
C PRO A 68 -23.07 -4.76 11.40
N GLN A 69 -22.22 -3.75 11.53
CA GLN A 69 -20.76 -3.92 11.51
C GLN A 69 -20.26 -4.96 12.54
N GLU A 70 -20.87 -5.00 13.72
CA GLU A 70 -20.51 -5.94 14.79
C GLU A 70 -20.81 -7.40 14.40
N GLU A 71 -21.87 -7.64 13.66
CA GLU A 71 -22.21 -8.95 13.12
C GLU A 71 -21.19 -9.38 12.07
N VAL A 72 -20.80 -8.47 11.16
CA VAL A 72 -19.74 -8.72 10.18
C VAL A 72 -18.41 -9.05 10.88
N ARG A 73 -18.03 -8.29 11.90
CA ARG A 73 -16.80 -8.55 12.68
C ARG A 73 -16.82 -9.92 13.36
N ARG A 74 -17.97 -10.32 13.91
CA ARG A 74 -18.12 -11.63 14.56
C ARG A 74 -18.06 -12.78 13.57
N ASP A 75 -18.87 -12.70 12.51
CA ASP A 75 -19.09 -13.82 11.59
C ASP A 75 -17.95 -14.01 10.60
N PHE A 76 -17.27 -12.92 10.24
CA PHE A 76 -16.12 -12.91 9.35
C PHE A 76 -14.78 -12.67 10.05
N SER A 77 -14.71 -12.87 11.37
CA SER A 77 -13.51 -12.58 12.17
C SER A 77 -12.22 -13.20 11.63
N ALA A 78 -12.27 -14.48 11.24
CA ALA A 78 -11.11 -15.18 10.66
C ALA A 78 -10.71 -14.61 9.29
N THR A 79 -11.67 -14.27 8.44
CA THR A 79 -11.43 -13.69 7.12
C THR A 79 -10.86 -12.28 7.24
N LEU A 80 -11.42 -11.45 8.14
CA LEU A 80 -10.93 -10.10 8.42
C LEU A 80 -9.51 -10.12 8.98
N ALA A 81 -9.19 -11.07 9.85
CA ALA A 81 -7.83 -11.24 10.39
C ALA A 81 -6.82 -11.72 9.34
N ALA A 82 -7.27 -12.36 8.27
CA ALA A 82 -6.43 -12.83 7.17
C ALA A 82 -6.16 -11.76 6.10
N ILE A 83 -6.84 -10.61 6.16
CA ILE A 83 -6.61 -9.51 5.23
C ILE A 83 -5.22 -8.92 5.49
N PRO A 84 -4.32 -8.85 4.47
CA PRO A 84 -3.02 -8.23 4.65
C PRO A 84 -3.15 -6.76 5.08
N ALA A 85 -2.20 -6.30 5.89
CA ALA A 85 -2.11 -4.89 6.23
C ALA A 85 -1.94 -4.05 4.96
N THR A 86 -2.58 -2.88 4.91
CA THR A 86 -2.42 -1.93 3.81
C THR A 86 -0.94 -1.58 3.61
N PRO A 87 -0.43 -1.56 2.37
CA PRO A 87 0.93 -1.11 2.11
C PRO A 87 1.16 0.31 2.65
N ALA A 88 2.27 0.49 3.36
CA ALA A 88 2.69 1.80 3.85
C ALA A 88 3.80 2.36 2.94
N LYS A 89 3.77 3.67 2.70
CA LYS A 89 4.78 4.40 1.94
C LYS A 89 5.34 5.54 2.77
N PHE A 90 6.66 5.67 2.75
CA PHE A 90 7.39 6.73 3.41
C PHE A 90 8.34 7.39 2.41
N THR A 91 8.62 8.68 2.57
CA THR A 91 9.53 9.42 1.70
C THR A 91 10.52 10.19 2.55
N LEU A 92 11.79 9.84 2.43
CA LEU A 92 12.89 10.46 3.16
C LEU A 92 13.72 11.33 2.24
N TYR A 93 14.10 12.52 2.70
CA TYR A 93 14.87 13.50 1.95
C TYR A 93 16.29 13.64 2.51
N PHE A 94 17.24 13.99 1.63
CA PHE A 94 18.63 14.21 1.96
C PHE A 94 18.97 15.71 1.98
N ILE A 95 19.94 16.06 2.83
CA ILE A 95 20.54 17.39 2.83
C ILE A 95 21.36 17.55 1.53
N THR A 96 21.26 18.72 0.90
CA THR A 96 21.96 19.03 -0.36
C THR A 96 23.46 18.75 -0.27
N GLY A 97 23.98 17.99 -1.24
CA GLY A 97 25.40 17.67 -1.34
C GLY A 97 25.93 16.67 -0.31
N THR A 98 25.04 16.02 0.44
CA THR A 98 25.41 15.02 1.45
C THR A 98 24.59 13.73 1.30
N ASP A 99 25.00 12.67 2.03
CA ASP A 99 24.23 11.43 2.21
C ASP A 99 23.52 11.41 3.57
N GLU A 100 23.37 12.58 4.23
CA GLU A 100 22.65 12.71 5.48
C GLU A 100 21.17 13.03 5.23
N LEU A 101 20.30 12.40 6.02
CA LEU A 101 18.87 12.70 6.03
C LEU A 101 18.61 14.07 6.69
N THR A 102 17.61 14.78 6.22
CA THR A 102 17.07 15.96 6.94
C THR A 102 16.54 15.55 8.31
N ASP A 103 16.39 16.52 9.23
CA ASP A 103 15.91 16.19 10.57
C ASP A 103 14.47 15.68 10.59
N GLU A 104 13.62 16.19 9.68
CA GLU A 104 12.27 15.66 9.46
C GLU A 104 12.32 14.21 8.97
N SER A 105 13.23 13.89 8.05
CA SER A 105 13.39 12.54 7.52
C SER A 105 13.99 11.57 8.53
N LYS A 106 14.81 12.04 9.48
CA LYS A 106 15.27 11.24 10.61
C LYS A 106 14.10 10.87 11.54
N ALA A 107 13.16 11.78 11.76
CA ALA A 107 11.94 11.50 12.52
C ALA A 107 11.05 10.49 11.78
N GLU A 108 10.78 10.71 10.48
CA GLU A 108 10.04 9.80 9.61
C GLU A 108 10.65 8.39 9.56
N LEU A 109 11.98 8.29 9.61
CA LEU A 109 12.67 6.98 9.68
C LEU A 109 12.30 6.20 10.95
N GLN A 110 12.05 6.88 12.08
CA GLN A 110 11.56 6.18 13.28
C GLN A 110 10.15 5.60 13.06
N ASP A 111 9.27 6.33 12.36
CA ASP A 111 7.94 5.84 12.01
C ASP A 111 8.02 4.62 11.07
N VAL A 112 8.97 4.63 10.11
CA VAL A 112 9.29 3.45 9.29
C VAL A 112 9.68 2.26 10.16
N LEU A 113 10.65 2.45 11.08
CA LEU A 113 11.13 1.37 11.95
C LEU A 113 10.03 0.84 12.86
N ASP A 114 9.14 1.70 13.34
CA ASP A 114 8.00 1.31 14.17
C ASP A 114 6.94 0.55 13.36
N GLU A 115 6.69 0.96 12.10
CA GLU A 115 5.82 0.22 11.21
C GLU A 115 6.37 -1.19 10.91
N LEU A 116 7.68 -1.31 10.68
CA LEU A 116 8.32 -2.61 10.45
C LEU A 116 8.20 -3.55 11.65
N ARG A 117 8.33 -3.04 12.88
CA ARG A 117 8.15 -3.83 14.12
C ARG A 117 6.73 -4.34 14.29
N ARG A 118 5.74 -3.61 13.78
CA ARG A 118 4.31 -4.00 13.86
C ARG A 118 3.92 -5.09 12.87
N ARG A 119 4.70 -5.28 11.79
CA ARG A 119 4.39 -6.26 10.75
C ARG A 119 5.09 -7.59 11.02
N PRO A 120 4.38 -8.71 11.06
CA PRO A 120 4.99 -10.01 11.39
C PRO A 120 5.96 -10.53 10.31
N ALA A 121 5.77 -10.11 9.06
CA ALA A 121 6.59 -10.55 7.93
C ALA A 121 6.65 -9.47 6.83
N PRO A 122 7.27 -8.30 7.08
CA PRO A 122 7.30 -7.21 6.12
C PRO A 122 8.11 -7.57 4.87
N ASP A 123 7.64 -7.14 3.71
CA ASP A 123 8.38 -7.11 2.45
C ASP A 123 8.65 -5.65 2.09
N ILE A 124 9.92 -5.27 1.96
CA ILE A 124 10.35 -3.88 1.92
C ILE A 124 11.06 -3.60 0.60
N LEU A 125 10.65 -2.52 -0.05
CA LEU A 125 11.35 -1.98 -1.22
C LEU A 125 11.79 -0.56 -0.93
N VAL A 126 13.12 -0.34 -0.96
CA VAL A 126 13.78 0.95 -0.77
C VAL A 126 14.25 1.44 -2.14
N ILE A 127 13.77 2.61 -2.58
CA ILE A 127 14.03 3.17 -3.91
C ILE A 127 14.67 4.54 -3.76
N GLY A 128 15.93 4.68 -4.20
CA GLY A 128 16.64 5.94 -4.21
C GLY A 128 16.43 6.73 -5.50
N HIS A 129 16.40 8.05 -5.38
CA HIS A 129 16.25 9.01 -6.48
C HIS A 129 17.24 10.16 -6.31
N THR A 130 17.56 10.83 -7.42
CA THR A 130 18.36 12.06 -7.47
C THR A 130 17.59 13.18 -8.17
N ASP A 131 18.09 14.39 -8.09
CA ASP A 131 17.78 15.44 -9.07
C ASP A 131 18.56 15.21 -10.37
N THR A 132 18.50 16.16 -11.28
CA THR A 132 19.14 16.09 -12.61
C THR A 132 20.56 16.70 -12.65
N VAL A 133 21.15 17.01 -11.48
CA VAL A 133 22.52 17.50 -11.39
C VAL A 133 23.52 16.35 -11.52
N GLY A 134 24.47 16.45 -12.43
CA GLY A 134 25.51 15.45 -12.65
C GLY A 134 25.25 14.55 -13.85
N SER A 135 25.99 13.45 -13.95
CA SER A 135 25.76 12.49 -15.02
C SER A 135 24.71 11.44 -14.65
N HIS A 136 23.98 10.92 -15.63
CA HIS A 136 23.04 9.81 -15.42
C HIS A 136 23.70 8.61 -14.69
N ALA A 137 24.96 8.28 -15.04
CA ALA A 137 25.67 7.17 -14.42
C ALA A 137 25.99 7.42 -12.94
N ASP A 138 26.39 8.65 -12.59
CA ASP A 138 26.65 9.04 -11.20
C ASP A 138 25.35 9.06 -10.40
N ASN A 139 24.27 9.58 -10.98
CA ASN A 139 22.93 9.62 -10.38
C ASN A 139 22.37 8.21 -10.13
N ASP A 140 22.59 7.28 -11.06
CA ASP A 140 22.23 5.86 -10.86
C ASP A 140 23.01 5.25 -9.69
N ALA A 141 24.33 5.44 -9.63
CA ALA A 141 25.17 4.92 -8.56
C ALA A 141 24.79 5.55 -7.20
N LEU A 142 24.63 6.87 -7.12
CA LEU A 142 24.30 7.60 -5.90
C LEU A 142 22.92 7.19 -5.36
N SER A 143 21.92 7.09 -6.23
CA SER A 143 20.58 6.68 -5.82
C SER A 143 20.54 5.26 -5.23
N LEU A 144 21.29 4.34 -5.86
CA LEU A 144 21.42 2.97 -5.35
C LEU A 144 22.16 2.93 -4.02
N GLN A 145 23.27 3.68 -3.89
CA GLN A 145 24.03 3.78 -2.63
C GLN A 145 23.12 4.25 -1.47
N ARG A 146 22.35 5.32 -1.69
CA ARG A 146 21.43 5.86 -0.69
C ARG A 146 20.38 4.82 -0.25
N ALA A 147 19.80 4.10 -1.23
CA ALA A 147 18.86 3.02 -0.94
C ALA A 147 19.50 1.87 -0.13
N GLN A 148 20.75 1.50 -0.43
CA GLN A 148 21.49 0.47 0.29
C GLN A 148 21.83 0.91 1.73
N THR A 149 22.25 2.15 1.93
CA THR A 149 22.52 2.69 3.27
C THR A 149 21.28 2.61 4.16
N LEU A 150 20.12 3.01 3.65
CA LEU A 150 18.86 2.88 4.40
C LEU A 150 18.43 1.43 4.62
N ARG A 151 18.65 0.55 3.64
CA ARG A 151 18.42 -0.89 3.83
C ARG A 151 19.24 -1.43 5.02
N GLU A 152 20.49 -1.04 5.13
CA GLU A 152 21.38 -1.48 6.22
C GLU A 152 20.89 -1.05 7.60
N THR A 153 20.24 0.10 7.72
CA THR A 153 19.65 0.56 9.01
C THR A 153 18.49 -0.32 9.47
N MET A 154 17.88 -1.09 8.58
CA MET A 154 16.74 -1.96 8.89
C MET A 154 17.16 -3.41 9.24
N LEU A 155 18.36 -3.84 8.83
CA LEU A 155 18.84 -5.20 9.11
C LEU A 155 18.89 -5.55 10.60
N PRO A 156 19.28 -4.63 11.53
CA PRO A 156 19.30 -4.92 12.97
C PRO A 156 17.92 -5.21 13.57
N LEU A 157 16.83 -4.94 12.86
CA LEU A 157 15.47 -5.28 13.30
C LEU A 157 15.15 -6.79 13.21
N GLY A 158 16.08 -7.60 12.70
CA GLY A 158 15.89 -9.04 12.53
C GLY A 158 15.05 -9.43 11.30
N ILE A 159 14.82 -8.49 10.38
CA ILE A 159 14.13 -8.77 9.12
C ILE A 159 15.08 -9.53 8.19
N PRO A 160 14.65 -10.65 7.59
CA PRO A 160 15.49 -11.39 6.66
C PRO A 160 15.99 -10.50 5.51
N PRO A 161 17.30 -10.52 5.17
CA PRO A 161 17.89 -9.63 4.17
C PRO A 161 17.26 -9.73 2.77
N ASP A 162 16.71 -10.89 2.41
CA ASP A 162 16.00 -11.16 1.16
C ASP A 162 14.60 -10.49 1.10
N ARG A 163 14.08 -10.08 2.26
CA ARG A 163 12.85 -9.31 2.39
C ARG A 163 13.06 -7.79 2.25
N ILE A 164 14.29 -7.33 2.23
CA ILE A 164 14.62 -5.91 2.07
C ILE A 164 15.39 -5.72 0.76
N ARG A 165 14.72 -5.18 -0.24
CA ARG A 165 15.31 -4.90 -1.55
C ARG A 165 15.64 -3.41 -1.69
N ALA A 166 16.83 -3.10 -2.20
CA ALA A 166 17.25 -1.75 -2.54
C ALA A 166 17.35 -1.58 -4.05
N SER A 167 16.93 -0.44 -4.58
CA SER A 167 17.00 -0.09 -5.99
C SER A 167 17.33 1.39 -6.16
N GLY A 168 18.15 1.75 -7.16
CA GLY A 168 18.39 3.11 -7.60
C GLY A 168 17.59 3.40 -8.86
N ARG A 169 17.03 4.60 -8.95
CA ARG A 169 16.34 5.13 -10.14
C ARG A 169 17.05 6.33 -10.73
N GLY A 170 18.07 6.86 -10.03
CA GLY A 170 18.71 8.10 -10.46
C GLY A 170 17.66 9.20 -10.63
N GLU A 171 17.78 9.90 -11.75
CA GLU A 171 16.88 10.98 -12.16
C GLU A 171 15.73 10.53 -13.08
N ARG A 172 15.55 9.21 -13.31
CA ARG A 172 14.53 8.70 -14.24
C ARG A 172 13.09 8.86 -13.75
N GLU A 173 12.90 9.01 -12.47
CA GLU A 173 11.57 9.14 -11.85
C GLU A 173 11.55 10.40 -10.96
N LEU A 174 11.50 11.56 -11.59
CA LEU A 174 11.44 12.84 -10.89
C LEU A 174 10.08 13.04 -10.20
N LEU A 175 10.08 13.44 -8.93
CA LEU A 175 8.88 13.88 -8.23
C LEU A 175 8.41 15.24 -8.77
N VAL A 176 9.37 16.12 -9.03
CA VAL A 176 9.17 17.42 -9.66
C VAL A 176 9.89 17.41 -11.00
N PRO A 177 9.18 17.47 -12.13
CA PRO A 177 9.81 17.56 -13.43
C PRO A 177 10.71 18.80 -13.53
N THR A 178 11.98 18.59 -13.95
CA THR A 178 12.97 19.65 -14.16
C THR A 178 13.71 19.39 -15.48
N ASP A 179 14.31 20.42 -16.01
CA ASP A 179 15.32 20.28 -17.07
C ASP A 179 16.60 19.63 -16.50
N ASP A 180 17.50 19.23 -17.41
CA ASP A 180 18.80 18.68 -17.05
C ASP A 180 19.67 19.71 -16.30
N GLY A 181 20.44 19.24 -15.30
CA GLY A 181 21.34 20.07 -14.49
C GLY A 181 20.66 20.98 -13.46
N VAL A 182 19.39 20.77 -13.15
CA VAL A 182 18.63 21.57 -12.17
C VAL A 182 18.68 20.95 -10.78
N ASP A 183 19.12 21.74 -9.79
CA ASP A 183 19.08 21.38 -8.36
C ASP A 183 17.65 21.47 -7.82
N GLU A 184 17.01 20.32 -7.59
CA GLU A 184 15.67 20.21 -7.01
C GLU A 184 15.70 19.30 -5.78
N PRO A 185 15.66 19.87 -4.56
CA PRO A 185 15.73 19.11 -3.32
C PRO A 185 14.68 18.02 -3.18
N ARG A 186 13.47 18.22 -3.72
CA ARG A 186 12.37 17.25 -3.64
C ARG A 186 12.62 16.00 -4.47
N ASN A 187 13.51 16.06 -5.46
CA ASN A 187 13.91 14.90 -6.24
C ASN A 187 14.96 14.05 -5.53
N ARG A 188 15.75 14.63 -4.58
CA ARG A 188 16.76 13.91 -3.79
C ARG A 188 16.11 13.19 -2.62
N ARG A 189 15.48 12.07 -2.88
CA ARG A 189 14.69 11.31 -1.92
C ARG A 189 14.95 9.82 -1.98
N VAL A 190 14.53 9.14 -0.94
CA VAL A 190 14.33 7.68 -0.94
C VAL A 190 12.89 7.37 -0.57
N GLU A 191 12.25 6.53 -1.35
CA GLU A 191 10.93 5.99 -1.08
C GLU A 191 11.05 4.61 -0.45
N ILE A 192 10.31 4.37 0.64
CA ILE A 192 10.26 3.08 1.33
C ILE A 192 8.83 2.55 1.24
N ASN A 193 8.65 1.44 0.54
CA ASN A 193 7.37 0.77 0.42
C ASN A 193 7.39 -0.48 1.30
N VAL A 194 6.47 -0.57 2.25
CA VAL A 194 6.32 -1.68 3.20
C VAL A 194 5.01 -2.41 2.91
N ARG A 195 5.10 -3.72 2.67
CA ARG A 195 3.95 -4.59 2.37
C ARG A 195 3.81 -5.70 3.40
#